data_e0525a91cf0a04509b6ace5d847615cc
#
_entry.id   e0525a91cf0a04509b6ace5d847615cc
#
_cell.length_a   1.000
_cell.length_b   1.000
_cell.length_c   1.000
_cell.angle_alpha   90.00
_cell.angle_beta   90.00
_cell.angle_gamma   90.00
#
_symmetry.space_group_name_H-M   'P 1'
#
loop_
_entity.id
_entity.type
_entity.pdbx_description
1 polymer ?
#
loop_
_entity_poly.entity_id
_entity_poly.type
_entity_poly.pdbx_seq_one_letter_code
_entity_poly.pdbx_strand_id
1 'polypeptide(L)'
;MPASTITVFFATNRNPIGDPPTDFGPLLGPIDGTAIRFGTAEIDEKTLKLRKLEVAPEKLVFDDPTDKTLVLGSQQVFDALKAKMIDHARDTLIYVHGFGYSFTEALVRAAEFKKWLAVQMNIFVFTWPSDGKMVPLMSYPKDRADVERSGDAMARAIEIAARYLQKIATDDRCEQRLNILAHSMGNYALRYGVQGLLRRYHSTLPRLFDKVILAAADEDADTFEFDAKLKPLAQLAQQVLVYHTPRDRALIVSDLTKGNPDRLGAGGPDNTRSLNDKVSVVDVSEALSGDDDATNHQYYRVNTRVRADLRQVFGDIVPFQVKGRLYLP
;
A
#
# COMPACT_ATOMS: atom_id res chain seq x y z
N MET A 1 -16.22 27.07 12.94
CA MET A 1 -15.04 26.25 13.27
C MET A 1 -14.34 25.91 11.96
N PRO A 2 -13.03 25.99 11.86
CA PRO A 2 -12.34 25.55 10.67
C PRO A 2 -12.73 24.07 10.39
N ALA A 3 -12.88 23.74 9.11
CA ALA A 3 -13.25 22.38 8.72
C ALA A 3 -12.12 21.43 9.16
N SER A 4 -12.50 20.32 9.83
CA SER A 4 -11.54 19.28 10.21
C SER A 4 -11.03 18.59 8.95
N THR A 5 -9.69 18.46 8.83
CA THR A 5 -9.02 17.82 7.69
C THR A 5 -8.23 16.60 8.12
N ILE A 6 -8.09 15.67 7.20
CA ILE A 6 -7.21 14.50 7.32
C ILE A 6 -6.00 14.77 6.43
N THR A 7 -4.81 14.82 7.02
CA THR A 7 -3.56 14.86 6.24
C THR A 7 -3.25 13.46 5.74
N VAL A 8 -3.05 13.34 4.44
CA VAL A 8 -2.58 12.13 3.76
C VAL A 8 -1.21 12.44 3.18
N PHE A 9 -0.19 11.70 3.57
CA PHE A 9 1.12 11.72 2.95
C PHE A 9 1.09 10.83 1.71
N PHE A 10 1.87 11.17 0.69
CA PHE A 10 1.91 10.33 -0.51
C PHE A 10 3.28 10.26 -1.16
N ALA A 11 3.48 9.18 -1.90
CA ALA A 11 4.49 9.02 -2.93
C ALA A 11 3.80 8.60 -4.23
N THR A 12 4.24 9.14 -5.37
CA THR A 12 3.66 8.83 -6.67
C THR A 12 4.69 8.85 -7.79
N ASN A 13 4.53 7.93 -8.74
CA ASN A 13 5.26 7.93 -10.01
C ASN A 13 4.36 8.28 -11.21
N ARG A 14 3.19 8.87 -10.96
CA ARG A 14 2.29 9.35 -12.00
C ARG A 14 2.84 10.61 -12.68
N ASN A 15 2.41 10.85 -13.92
CA ASN A 15 2.73 12.09 -14.61
C ASN A 15 2.11 13.29 -13.89
N PRO A 16 2.91 14.36 -13.63
CA PRO A 16 2.39 15.58 -13.00
C PRO A 16 1.52 16.37 -13.96
N ILE A 17 0.52 17.08 -13.41
CA ILE A 17 -0.35 18.04 -14.11
C ILE A 17 -0.11 19.39 -13.49
N GLY A 18 0.28 20.37 -14.34
CA GLY A 18 0.67 21.71 -13.89
C GLY A 18 2.15 21.84 -13.51
N ASP A 19 2.64 23.08 -13.42
CA ASP A 19 3.97 23.43 -12.95
C ASP A 19 3.89 24.72 -12.10
N PRO A 20 4.01 24.63 -10.76
CA PRO A 20 4.17 23.40 -9.97
C PRO A 20 2.97 22.45 -10.09
N PRO A 21 3.16 21.15 -9.82
CA PRO A 21 2.08 20.16 -9.95
C PRO A 21 0.90 20.48 -9.03
N THR A 22 -0.30 20.51 -9.61
CA THR A 22 -1.59 20.70 -8.90
C THR A 22 -2.44 19.41 -8.87
N ASP A 23 -2.05 18.39 -9.66
CA ASP A 23 -2.65 17.07 -9.70
C ASP A 23 -1.68 16.09 -10.38
N PHE A 24 -2.07 14.81 -10.46
CA PHE A 24 -1.34 13.76 -11.17
C PHE A 24 -2.25 12.94 -12.06
N GLY A 25 -1.80 12.72 -13.29
CA GLY A 25 -2.57 12.02 -14.33
C GLY A 25 -2.45 10.49 -14.28
N PRO A 26 -3.05 9.82 -15.26
CA PRO A 26 -3.12 8.36 -15.34
C PRO A 26 -1.94 7.70 -16.06
N LEU A 27 -0.91 8.45 -16.41
CA LEU A 27 0.26 7.95 -17.12
C LEU A 27 1.46 7.83 -16.19
N LEU A 28 2.46 7.08 -16.62
CA LEU A 28 3.78 7.07 -15.98
C LEU A 28 4.41 8.45 -16.04
N GLY A 29 5.05 8.83 -14.95
CA GLY A 29 5.79 10.08 -14.83
C GLY A 29 7.11 10.06 -15.59
N PRO A 30 7.93 11.12 -15.45
CA PRO A 30 9.24 11.23 -16.09
C PRO A 30 10.14 10.02 -15.82
N ILE A 31 11.16 9.85 -16.70
CA ILE A 31 12.15 8.76 -16.62
C ILE A 31 11.45 7.39 -16.61
N ASP A 32 10.49 7.22 -17.52
CA ASP A 32 9.72 5.98 -17.69
C ASP A 32 9.06 5.47 -16.40
N GLY A 33 8.54 6.40 -15.59
CA GLY A 33 7.85 6.10 -14.32
C GLY A 33 8.79 5.76 -13.15
N THR A 34 10.10 5.86 -13.31
CA THR A 34 11.05 5.66 -12.19
C THR A 34 11.24 6.91 -11.33
N ALA A 35 10.89 8.09 -11.86
CA ALA A 35 10.85 9.31 -11.10
C ALA A 35 9.71 9.28 -10.08
N ILE A 36 10.00 9.65 -8.84
CA ILE A 36 9.02 9.63 -7.76
C ILE A 36 8.86 11.03 -7.18
N ARG A 37 7.62 11.40 -6.86
CA ARG A 37 7.26 12.62 -6.16
C ARG A 37 6.67 12.31 -4.81
N PHE A 38 6.97 13.14 -3.84
CA PHE A 38 6.42 13.06 -2.49
C PHE A 38 5.61 14.31 -2.17
N GLY A 39 4.67 14.19 -1.27
CA GLY A 39 3.87 15.34 -0.86
C GLY A 39 2.85 15.03 0.23
N THR A 40 2.00 16.01 0.47
CA THR A 40 0.87 15.91 1.40
C THR A 40 -0.41 16.41 0.74
N ALA A 41 -1.53 15.83 1.17
CA ALA A 41 -2.86 16.24 0.76
C ALA A 41 -3.74 16.43 2.00
N GLU A 42 -4.52 17.52 2.03
CA GLU A 42 -5.53 17.76 3.05
C GLU A 42 -6.90 17.37 2.50
N ILE A 43 -7.50 16.35 3.10
CA ILE A 43 -8.83 15.85 2.74
C ILE A 43 -9.84 16.32 3.79
N ASP A 44 -10.92 16.96 3.34
CA ASP A 44 -12.02 17.35 4.23
C ASP A 44 -12.63 16.11 4.89
N GLU A 45 -12.67 16.09 6.22
CA GLU A 45 -13.10 14.90 6.96
C GLU A 45 -14.59 14.57 6.78
N LYS A 46 -15.43 15.57 6.53
CA LYS A 46 -16.87 15.38 6.36
C LYS A 46 -17.25 15.03 4.93
N THR A 47 -16.72 15.82 3.98
CA THR A 47 -17.11 15.71 2.56
C THR A 47 -16.21 14.78 1.76
N LEU A 48 -15.05 14.38 2.32
CA LEU A 48 -14.03 13.57 1.66
C LEU A 48 -13.52 14.20 0.34
N LYS A 49 -13.48 15.53 0.28
CA LYS A 49 -12.96 16.25 -0.88
C LYS A 49 -11.53 16.72 -0.61
N LEU A 50 -10.69 16.66 -1.64
CA LEU A 50 -9.36 17.24 -1.63
C LEU A 50 -9.49 18.76 -1.44
N ARG A 51 -8.81 19.30 -0.42
CA ARG A 51 -8.79 20.74 -0.08
C ARG A 51 -7.48 21.39 -0.50
N LYS A 52 -6.38 20.68 -0.28
CA LYS A 52 -5.04 21.21 -0.56
C LYS A 52 -4.15 20.05 -1.00
N LEU A 53 -3.28 20.33 -1.96
CA LEU A 53 -2.21 19.45 -2.40
C LEU A 53 -0.90 20.20 -2.30
N GLU A 54 0.09 19.63 -1.64
CA GLU A 54 1.45 20.15 -1.57
C GLU A 54 2.41 19.08 -2.08
N VAL A 55 3.07 19.37 -3.18
CA VAL A 55 4.10 18.49 -3.77
C VAL A 55 5.46 19.03 -3.35
N ALA A 56 6.24 18.19 -2.69
CA ALA A 56 7.56 18.56 -2.24
C ALA A 56 8.53 18.73 -3.43
N PRO A 57 9.40 19.74 -3.41
CA PRO A 57 10.39 19.96 -4.46
C PRO A 57 11.45 18.85 -4.42
N GLU A 58 11.35 17.89 -5.31
CA GLU A 58 12.28 16.77 -5.43
C GLU A 58 13.17 16.95 -6.67
N LYS A 59 14.49 16.84 -6.52
CA LYS A 59 15.37 16.71 -7.68
C LYS A 59 15.28 15.31 -8.26
N LEU A 60 14.93 15.22 -9.52
CA LEU A 60 14.85 13.96 -10.25
C LEU A 60 16.22 13.53 -10.81
N VAL A 61 17.09 14.51 -11.07
CA VAL A 61 18.47 14.31 -11.53
C VAL A 61 19.38 15.10 -10.60
N PHE A 62 20.44 14.49 -10.11
CA PHE A 62 21.45 15.15 -9.29
C PHE A 62 22.56 15.68 -10.21
N ASP A 63 22.67 17.00 -10.28
CA ASP A 63 23.78 17.66 -10.98
C ASP A 63 25.08 17.49 -10.18
N ASP A 64 24.96 17.51 -8.84
CA ASP A 64 26.08 17.27 -7.91
C ASP A 64 25.62 16.39 -6.73
N PRO A 65 25.99 15.11 -6.71
CA PRO A 65 25.65 14.19 -5.62
C PRO A 65 26.37 14.53 -4.30
N THR A 66 27.33 15.46 -4.31
CA THR A 66 28.07 15.89 -3.11
C THR A 66 27.48 17.12 -2.46
N ASP A 67 26.46 17.76 -3.04
CA ASP A 67 25.80 18.94 -2.47
C ASP A 67 25.06 18.56 -1.17
N LYS A 68 25.72 18.82 -0.04
CA LYS A 68 25.20 18.57 1.31
C LYS A 68 24.18 19.59 1.78
N THR A 69 23.99 20.69 1.05
CA THR A 69 23.05 21.77 1.42
C THR A 69 21.65 21.48 0.89
N LEU A 70 21.52 20.52 -0.02
CA LEU A 70 20.25 20.18 -0.65
C LEU A 70 19.37 19.36 0.30
N VAL A 71 18.28 19.97 0.74
CA VAL A 71 17.20 19.24 1.43
C VAL A 71 16.26 18.65 0.37
N LEU A 72 16.24 17.33 0.27
CA LEU A 72 15.34 16.64 -0.65
C LEU A 72 13.88 16.79 -0.18
N GLY A 73 12.96 16.93 -1.12
CA GLY A 73 11.54 17.02 -0.81
C GLY A 73 11.02 15.78 -0.07
N SER A 74 11.53 14.58 -0.42
CA SER A 74 11.27 13.36 0.32
C SER A 74 11.66 13.47 1.80
N GLN A 75 12.80 14.06 2.10
CA GLN A 75 13.23 14.27 3.49
C GLN A 75 12.24 15.17 4.25
N GLN A 76 11.79 16.28 3.65
CA GLN A 76 10.80 17.17 4.27
C GLN A 76 9.50 16.44 4.60
N VAL A 77 9.02 15.59 3.69
CA VAL A 77 7.80 14.80 3.88
C VAL A 77 7.97 13.78 5.00
N PHE A 78 9.12 13.09 5.06
CA PHE A 78 9.40 12.14 6.13
C PHE A 78 9.63 12.81 7.49
N ASP A 79 10.24 13.99 7.54
CA ASP A 79 10.38 14.78 8.78
C ASP A 79 8.99 15.19 9.31
N ALA A 80 8.09 15.64 8.43
CA ALA A 80 6.72 15.98 8.80
C ALA A 80 5.92 14.76 9.27
N LEU A 81 6.09 13.60 8.60
CA LEU A 81 5.47 12.35 9.02
C LEU A 81 5.99 11.90 10.39
N LYS A 82 7.32 11.91 10.59
CA LYS A 82 7.96 11.57 11.86
C LYS A 82 7.45 12.45 13.00
N ALA A 83 7.37 13.76 12.79
CA ALA A 83 6.81 14.69 13.78
C ALA A 83 5.39 14.26 14.19
N LYS A 84 4.52 13.96 13.22
CA LYS A 84 3.16 13.47 13.53
C LYS A 84 3.14 12.09 14.23
N MET A 85 4.10 11.22 13.93
CA MET A 85 4.22 9.93 14.63
C MET A 85 4.58 10.14 16.09
N ILE A 86 5.51 11.04 16.39
CA ILE A 86 5.96 11.36 17.76
C ILE A 86 4.89 12.13 18.53
N ASP A 87 4.41 13.26 17.98
CA ASP A 87 3.49 14.19 18.66
C ASP A 87 2.17 13.51 19.08
N HIS A 88 1.76 12.50 18.33
CA HIS A 88 0.48 11.82 18.56
C HIS A 88 0.65 10.36 18.99
N ALA A 89 1.86 9.86 19.16
CA ALA A 89 2.17 8.45 19.43
C ALA A 89 1.41 7.50 18.49
N ARG A 90 1.49 7.74 17.18
CA ARG A 90 0.69 7.01 16.17
C ARG A 90 1.57 6.32 15.15
N ASP A 91 1.28 5.06 14.91
CA ASP A 91 1.78 4.29 13.79
C ASP A 91 1.38 4.89 12.44
N THR A 92 2.01 4.46 11.37
CA THR A 92 1.66 4.85 10.01
C THR A 92 1.14 3.65 9.22
N LEU A 93 0.00 3.84 8.55
CA LEU A 93 -0.53 2.90 7.56
C LEU A 93 -0.21 3.40 6.16
N ILE A 94 0.55 2.60 5.41
CA ILE A 94 0.85 2.80 4.00
C ILE A 94 -0.17 2.03 3.18
N TYR A 95 -0.97 2.74 2.39
CA TYR A 95 -1.97 2.15 1.51
C TYR A 95 -1.45 2.07 0.09
N VAL A 96 -1.60 0.88 -0.53
CA VAL A 96 -1.34 0.65 -1.95
C VAL A 96 -2.65 0.27 -2.62
N HIS A 97 -3.16 1.17 -3.47
CA HIS A 97 -4.47 1.02 -4.07
C HIS A 97 -4.52 -0.03 -5.18
N GLY A 98 -5.71 -0.51 -5.49
CA GLY A 98 -5.99 -1.44 -6.59
C GLY A 98 -6.20 -0.76 -7.94
N PHE A 99 -6.79 -1.51 -8.87
CA PHE A 99 -7.17 -1.08 -10.22
C PHE A 99 -8.24 0.01 -10.21
N GLY A 100 -8.22 0.89 -11.21
CA GLY A 100 -9.29 1.85 -11.51
C GLY A 100 -9.35 3.07 -10.57
N TYR A 101 -8.24 3.47 -9.95
CA TYR A 101 -8.17 4.67 -9.11
C TYR A 101 -7.40 5.80 -9.80
N SER A 102 -8.01 6.97 -9.91
CA SER A 102 -7.29 8.23 -10.14
C SER A 102 -6.42 8.59 -8.92
N PHE A 103 -5.53 9.57 -9.09
CA PHE A 103 -4.69 10.06 -7.99
C PHE A 103 -5.53 10.54 -6.80
N THR A 104 -6.47 11.45 -7.06
CA THR A 104 -7.34 12.00 -6.01
C THR A 104 -8.20 10.92 -5.34
N GLU A 105 -8.75 9.96 -6.09
CA GLU A 105 -9.53 8.86 -5.52
C GLU A 105 -8.68 7.97 -4.59
N ALA A 106 -7.42 7.71 -4.95
CA ALA A 106 -6.50 6.96 -4.08
C ALA A 106 -6.25 7.68 -2.76
N LEU A 107 -6.05 9.01 -2.78
CA LEU A 107 -5.89 9.83 -1.57
C LEU A 107 -7.15 9.83 -0.70
N VAL A 108 -8.32 10.04 -1.32
CA VAL A 108 -9.61 10.01 -0.61
C VAL A 108 -9.85 8.64 0.01
N ARG A 109 -9.60 7.57 -0.74
CA ARG A 109 -9.74 6.20 -0.25
C ARG A 109 -8.88 5.94 0.97
N ALA A 110 -7.64 6.42 0.94
CA ALA A 110 -6.73 6.32 2.09
C ALA A 110 -7.22 7.13 3.30
N ALA A 111 -7.72 8.34 3.09
CA ALA A 111 -8.30 9.15 4.16
C ALA A 111 -9.50 8.48 4.82
N GLU A 112 -10.30 7.74 4.05
CA GLU A 112 -11.44 6.98 4.58
C GLU A 112 -11.02 5.91 5.60
N PHE A 113 -9.82 5.33 5.52
CA PHE A 113 -9.32 4.37 6.50
C PHE A 113 -9.36 4.91 7.92
N LYS A 114 -9.07 6.19 8.11
CA LYS A 114 -9.16 6.83 9.42
C LYS A 114 -10.55 6.72 10.04
N LYS A 115 -11.59 6.77 9.19
CA LYS A 115 -12.98 6.60 9.63
C LYS A 115 -13.35 5.13 9.82
N TRP A 116 -12.98 4.27 8.89
CA TRP A 116 -13.44 2.87 8.89
C TRP A 116 -12.76 2.02 9.92
N LEU A 117 -11.45 2.12 9.99
CA LEU A 117 -10.70 1.37 10.98
C LEU A 117 -10.87 1.96 12.37
N ALA A 118 -11.27 3.25 12.50
CA ALA A 118 -11.29 3.98 13.75
C ALA A 118 -9.96 3.83 14.54
N VAL A 119 -8.87 3.60 13.82
CA VAL A 119 -7.51 3.49 14.37
C VAL A 119 -6.83 4.84 14.23
N GLN A 120 -6.16 5.26 15.28
CA GLN A 120 -5.43 6.53 15.29
C GLN A 120 -4.07 6.35 14.62
N MET A 121 -4.06 6.26 13.27
CA MET A 121 -2.85 6.11 12.48
C MET A 121 -2.61 7.33 11.59
N ASN A 122 -1.35 7.60 11.26
CA ASN A 122 -1.00 8.45 10.15
C ASN A 122 -1.23 7.68 8.85
N ILE A 123 -1.61 8.38 7.79
CA ILE A 123 -1.93 7.75 6.51
C ILE A 123 -0.90 8.18 5.46
N PHE A 124 -0.30 7.20 4.83
CA PHE A 124 0.58 7.37 3.68
C PHE A 124 0.04 6.57 2.49
N VAL A 125 0.15 7.07 1.28
CA VAL A 125 -0.30 6.38 0.06
C VAL A 125 0.87 6.24 -0.89
N PHE A 126 1.10 5.04 -1.41
CA PHE A 126 1.81 4.89 -2.67
C PHE A 126 0.78 4.81 -3.79
N THR A 127 0.79 5.79 -4.69
CA THR A 127 -0.14 5.82 -5.82
C THR A 127 0.61 5.68 -7.15
N TRP A 128 0.24 4.62 -7.89
CA TRP A 128 0.78 4.26 -9.19
C TRP A 128 -0.21 4.64 -10.31
N PRO A 129 0.24 4.78 -11.58
CA PRO A 129 -0.63 5.11 -12.70
C PRO A 129 -1.75 4.09 -12.88
N SER A 130 -2.97 4.56 -12.75
CA SER A 130 -4.21 3.88 -13.10
C SER A 130 -5.15 4.94 -13.63
N ASP A 131 -5.95 4.61 -14.64
CA ASP A 131 -6.68 5.61 -15.40
C ASP A 131 -8.00 6.09 -14.75
N GLY A 132 -8.32 5.59 -13.57
CA GLY A 132 -9.56 5.94 -12.85
C GLY A 132 -10.82 5.41 -13.55
N LYS A 133 -10.69 4.51 -14.53
CA LYS A 133 -11.82 3.95 -15.28
C LYS A 133 -11.98 2.46 -14.98
N MET A 134 -13.15 2.11 -14.48
CA MET A 134 -13.53 0.73 -14.23
C MET A 134 -14.08 0.07 -15.51
N VAL A 135 -13.29 0.04 -16.60
CA VAL A 135 -13.60 -0.70 -17.81
C VAL A 135 -12.73 -1.96 -17.86
N PRO A 136 -13.16 -3.08 -17.24
CA PRO A 136 -12.27 -4.19 -16.90
C PRO A 136 -11.52 -4.78 -18.11
N LEU A 137 -12.18 -4.94 -19.25
CA LEU A 137 -11.59 -5.58 -20.42
C LEU A 137 -10.55 -4.74 -21.15
N MET A 138 -10.63 -3.41 -21.06
CA MET A 138 -9.76 -2.49 -21.80
C MET A 138 -8.66 -1.87 -20.94
N SER A 139 -9.02 -1.43 -19.73
CA SER A 139 -8.09 -0.70 -18.85
C SER A 139 -7.22 -1.63 -18.00
N TYR A 140 -7.72 -2.82 -17.65
CA TYR A 140 -7.02 -3.74 -16.76
C TYR A 140 -5.64 -4.22 -17.31
N PRO A 141 -5.49 -4.66 -18.57
CA PRO A 141 -4.18 -5.07 -19.09
C PRO A 141 -3.18 -3.92 -19.10
N LYS A 142 -3.64 -2.70 -19.40
CA LYS A 142 -2.80 -1.50 -19.38
C LYS A 142 -2.33 -1.18 -17.96
N ASP A 143 -3.27 -1.11 -17.01
CA ASP A 143 -2.94 -0.83 -15.61
C ASP A 143 -2.00 -1.88 -15.03
N ARG A 144 -2.15 -3.15 -15.42
CA ARG A 144 -1.24 -4.23 -15.01
C ARG A 144 0.19 -4.01 -15.53
N ALA A 145 0.34 -3.57 -16.77
CA ALA A 145 1.66 -3.20 -17.32
C ALA A 145 2.25 -1.97 -16.63
N ASP A 146 1.43 -0.96 -16.33
CA ASP A 146 1.86 0.24 -15.62
C ASP A 146 2.26 -0.06 -14.16
N VAL A 147 1.60 -1.01 -13.50
CA VAL A 147 2.00 -1.52 -12.18
C VAL A 147 3.37 -2.17 -12.22
N GLU A 148 3.63 -3.03 -13.19
CA GLU A 148 4.93 -3.69 -13.37
C GLU A 148 6.05 -2.65 -13.51
N ARG A 149 5.84 -1.65 -14.36
CA ARG A 149 6.78 -0.55 -14.56
C ARG A 149 6.92 0.35 -13.33
N SER A 150 5.92 0.40 -12.46
CA SER A 150 5.94 1.17 -11.20
C SER A 150 6.74 0.48 -10.09
N GLY A 151 7.13 -0.78 -10.27
CA GLY A 151 7.87 -1.55 -9.26
C GLY A 151 9.18 -0.90 -8.84
N ASP A 152 9.97 -0.36 -9.78
CA ASP A 152 11.22 0.32 -9.47
C ASP A 152 11.00 1.65 -8.71
N ALA A 153 9.92 2.37 -9.01
CA ALA A 153 9.55 3.57 -8.25
C ALA A 153 9.12 3.22 -6.82
N MET A 154 8.34 2.16 -6.63
CA MET A 154 7.98 1.68 -5.30
C MET A 154 9.21 1.23 -4.51
N ALA A 155 10.10 0.44 -5.14
CA ALA A 155 11.35 0.03 -4.52
C ALA A 155 12.18 1.24 -4.08
N ARG A 156 12.29 2.27 -4.93
CA ARG A 156 12.99 3.50 -4.62
C ARG A 156 12.34 4.26 -3.47
N ALA A 157 11.00 4.33 -3.41
CA ALA A 157 10.30 4.97 -2.29
C ALA A 157 10.62 4.27 -0.97
N ILE A 158 10.60 2.95 -0.95
CA ILE A 158 10.95 2.15 0.24
C ILE A 158 12.43 2.33 0.60
N GLU A 159 13.32 2.36 -0.39
CA GLU A 159 14.75 2.60 -0.17
C GLU A 159 15.02 3.99 0.44
N ILE A 160 14.36 5.04 -0.06
CA ILE A 160 14.48 6.40 0.50
C ILE A 160 14.01 6.42 1.95
N ALA A 161 12.88 5.78 2.25
CA ALA A 161 12.38 5.64 3.62
C ALA A 161 13.37 4.87 4.51
N ALA A 162 13.94 3.77 4.03
CA ALA A 162 14.95 2.99 4.77
C ALA A 162 16.21 3.82 5.06
N ARG A 163 16.73 4.53 4.07
CA ARG A 163 17.89 5.41 4.22
C ARG A 163 17.60 6.57 5.19
N TYR A 164 16.40 7.14 5.13
CA TYR A 164 15.97 8.15 6.08
C TYR A 164 16.02 7.61 7.51
N LEU A 165 15.43 6.43 7.76
CA LEU A 165 15.45 5.79 9.08
C LEU A 165 16.87 5.45 9.57
N GLN A 166 17.78 5.07 8.68
CA GLN A 166 19.18 4.80 9.03
C GLN A 166 19.96 6.05 9.44
N LYS A 167 19.62 7.21 8.87
CA LYS A 167 20.28 8.50 9.19
C LYS A 167 19.82 9.09 10.51
N ILE A 168 18.66 8.69 11.02
CA ILE A 168 18.14 9.18 12.29
C ILE A 168 18.98 8.55 13.42
N ALA A 169 19.52 9.39 14.31
CA ALA A 169 20.18 8.92 15.51
C ALA A 169 19.23 8.06 16.35
N THR A 170 19.78 7.11 17.11
CA THR A 170 18.97 6.17 17.91
C THR A 170 18.02 6.90 18.85
N ASP A 171 18.50 7.99 19.46
CA ASP A 171 17.74 8.80 20.42
C ASP A 171 16.59 9.60 19.75
N ASP A 172 16.69 9.85 18.42
CA ASP A 172 15.68 10.54 17.64
C ASP A 172 14.68 9.59 16.98
N ARG A 173 14.85 8.28 17.11
CA ARG A 173 13.90 7.31 16.54
C ARG A 173 12.60 7.34 17.34
N CYS A 174 11.50 7.41 16.63
CA CYS A 174 10.21 7.16 17.23
C CYS A 174 9.98 5.64 17.33
N GLU A 175 9.29 5.21 18.39
CA GLU A 175 8.93 3.79 18.60
C GLU A 175 7.73 3.36 17.74
N GLN A 176 7.18 4.28 16.96
CA GLN A 176 6.00 4.01 16.14
C GLN A 176 6.34 3.20 14.90
N ARG A 177 5.39 2.42 14.43
CA ARG A 177 5.57 1.40 13.40
C ARG A 177 5.04 1.82 12.05
N LEU A 178 5.61 1.23 11.01
CA LEU A 178 5.13 1.32 9.64
C LEU A 178 4.38 0.04 9.29
N ASN A 179 3.16 0.17 8.79
CA ASN A 179 2.33 -0.93 8.33
C ASN A 179 1.95 -0.71 6.87
N ILE A 180 1.72 -1.79 6.13
CA ILE A 180 1.22 -1.75 4.75
C ILE A 180 -0.15 -2.42 4.70
N LEU A 181 -1.06 -1.84 3.90
CA LEU A 181 -2.24 -2.50 3.38
C LEU A 181 -2.26 -2.34 1.86
N ALA A 182 -2.07 -3.44 1.15
CA ALA A 182 -2.19 -3.51 -0.29
C ALA A 182 -3.53 -4.16 -0.68
N HIS A 183 -4.27 -3.52 -1.59
CA HIS A 183 -5.57 -4.00 -2.04
C HIS A 183 -5.54 -4.38 -3.52
N SER A 184 -6.11 -5.54 -3.85
CA SER A 184 -6.32 -6.00 -5.22
C SER A 184 -5.02 -5.96 -6.05
N MET A 185 -4.99 -5.29 -7.20
CA MET A 185 -3.80 -5.09 -8.04
C MET A 185 -2.66 -4.33 -7.31
N GLY A 186 -2.93 -3.66 -6.18
CA GLY A 186 -1.90 -3.10 -5.32
C GLY A 186 -0.94 -4.14 -4.74
N ASN A 187 -1.37 -5.40 -4.60
CA ASN A 187 -0.51 -6.51 -4.20
C ASN A 187 0.48 -6.88 -5.32
N TYR A 188 0.03 -6.79 -6.56
CA TYR A 188 0.90 -6.95 -7.72
C TYR A 188 1.94 -5.83 -7.80
N ALA A 189 1.54 -4.57 -7.49
CA ALA A 189 2.48 -3.46 -7.34
C ALA A 189 3.52 -3.74 -6.23
N LEU A 190 3.07 -4.25 -5.08
CA LEU A 190 3.95 -4.61 -3.97
C LEU A 190 4.95 -5.70 -4.37
N ARG A 191 4.53 -6.73 -5.13
CA ARG A 191 5.44 -7.74 -5.69
C ARG A 191 6.58 -7.12 -6.47
N TYR A 192 6.27 -6.26 -7.44
CA TYR A 192 7.34 -5.63 -8.25
C TYR A 192 8.20 -4.67 -7.43
N GLY A 193 7.63 -4.01 -6.43
CA GLY A 193 8.38 -3.22 -5.46
C GLY A 193 9.39 -4.07 -4.67
N VAL A 194 8.97 -5.24 -4.17
CA VAL A 194 9.84 -6.20 -3.48
C VAL A 194 10.94 -6.71 -4.40
N GLN A 195 10.59 -7.06 -5.64
CA GLN A 195 11.56 -7.51 -6.64
C GLN A 195 12.56 -6.40 -7.01
N GLY A 196 12.11 -5.15 -7.11
CA GLY A 196 12.97 -3.99 -7.30
C GLY A 196 13.95 -3.80 -6.15
N LEU A 197 13.51 -4.00 -4.90
CA LEU A 197 14.39 -3.95 -3.73
C LEU A 197 15.42 -5.07 -3.73
N LEU A 198 15.04 -6.31 -4.07
CA LEU A 198 15.99 -7.43 -4.16
C LEU A 198 17.11 -7.14 -5.15
N ARG A 199 16.79 -6.55 -6.31
CA ARG A 199 17.82 -6.13 -7.28
C ARG A 199 18.79 -5.10 -6.70
N ARG A 200 18.32 -4.22 -5.79
CA ARG A 200 19.14 -3.15 -5.18
C ARG A 200 19.94 -3.62 -3.98
N TYR A 201 19.40 -4.52 -3.17
CA TYR A 201 20.01 -5.01 -1.92
C TYR A 201 20.69 -6.38 -2.04
N HIS A 202 20.72 -6.98 -3.24
CA HIS A 202 21.44 -8.22 -3.54
C HIS A 202 21.17 -9.40 -2.60
N SER A 203 19.95 -9.59 -2.13
CA SER A 203 19.48 -10.77 -1.38
C SER A 203 19.01 -10.57 0.07
N THR A 204 19.45 -9.54 0.77
CA THR A 204 19.01 -9.33 2.17
C THR A 204 18.23 -8.03 2.27
N LEU A 205 16.94 -8.14 2.56
CA LEU A 205 16.06 -6.97 2.69
C LEU A 205 16.02 -6.48 4.15
N PRO A 206 16.05 -5.15 4.38
CA PRO A 206 15.89 -4.59 5.72
C PRO A 206 14.46 -4.82 6.23
N ARG A 207 14.31 -5.18 7.50
CA ARG A 207 13.00 -5.24 8.13
C ARG A 207 12.51 -3.81 8.42
N LEU A 208 11.51 -3.36 7.68
CA LEU A 208 10.98 -1.99 7.75
C LEU A 208 9.55 -1.95 8.28
N PHE A 209 8.77 -3.00 8.04
CA PHE A 209 7.35 -3.00 8.34
C PHE A 209 7.03 -3.92 9.51
N ASP A 210 6.11 -3.49 10.35
CA ASP A 210 5.55 -4.35 11.39
C ASP A 210 4.56 -5.33 10.75
N LYS A 211 3.52 -4.83 10.12
CA LYS A 211 2.49 -5.65 9.47
C LYS A 211 2.32 -5.29 8.00
N VAL A 212 2.17 -6.31 7.18
CA VAL A 212 1.79 -6.18 5.77
C VAL A 212 0.50 -6.97 5.55
N ILE A 213 -0.56 -6.24 5.20
CA ILE A 213 -1.88 -6.79 4.93
C ILE A 213 -2.06 -6.91 3.42
N LEU A 214 -2.31 -8.12 2.94
CA LEU A 214 -2.66 -8.42 1.56
C LEU A 214 -4.17 -8.67 1.50
N ALA A 215 -4.94 -7.66 1.05
CA ALA A 215 -6.40 -7.71 1.03
C ALA A 215 -6.92 -7.94 -0.40
N ALA A 216 -7.76 -8.97 -0.59
CA ALA A 216 -8.35 -9.30 -1.89
C ALA A 216 -7.30 -9.31 -3.02
N ALA A 217 -6.17 -9.97 -2.78
CA ALA A 217 -4.97 -9.83 -3.60
C ALA A 217 -5.16 -10.35 -5.02
N ASP A 218 -5.04 -9.46 -6.02
CA ASP A 218 -4.95 -9.82 -7.44
C ASP A 218 -3.51 -10.24 -7.78
N GLU A 219 -3.06 -11.27 -7.10
CA GLU A 219 -1.73 -11.87 -7.19
C GLU A 219 -1.89 -13.40 -7.31
N ASP A 220 -0.90 -14.08 -7.85
CA ASP A 220 -0.96 -15.52 -8.05
C ASP A 220 -0.97 -16.26 -6.69
N ALA A 221 -1.71 -17.35 -6.57
CA ALA A 221 -1.83 -18.12 -5.34
C ALA A 221 -0.51 -18.81 -4.93
N ASP A 222 0.37 -19.09 -5.89
CA ASP A 222 1.73 -19.63 -5.68
C ASP A 222 2.78 -18.56 -5.28
N THR A 223 2.34 -17.33 -5.01
CA THR A 223 3.24 -16.16 -4.86
C THR A 223 4.27 -16.30 -3.74
N PHE A 224 4.00 -17.11 -2.72
CA PHE A 224 4.93 -17.36 -1.62
C PHE A 224 5.89 -18.53 -1.87
N GLU A 225 5.77 -19.23 -3.00
CA GLU A 225 6.64 -20.36 -3.34
C GLU A 225 7.93 -19.90 -4.06
N PHE A 226 7.89 -18.74 -4.72
CA PHE A 226 8.94 -18.26 -5.60
C PHE A 226 9.60 -16.98 -5.09
N ASP A 227 10.93 -16.98 -5.08
CA ASP A 227 11.74 -15.78 -4.76
C ASP A 227 11.51 -14.64 -5.77
N ALA A 228 11.12 -14.96 -7.00
CA ALA A 228 10.72 -14.01 -8.03
C ALA A 228 9.31 -13.41 -7.83
N LYS A 229 8.60 -13.79 -6.78
CA LYS A 229 7.27 -13.28 -6.42
C LYS A 229 7.30 -12.66 -5.02
N LEU A 230 6.33 -12.95 -4.13
CA LEU A 230 6.22 -12.34 -2.80
C LEU A 230 6.86 -13.14 -1.67
N LYS A 231 7.50 -14.29 -1.93
CA LYS A 231 8.20 -15.05 -0.89
C LYS A 231 9.18 -14.19 -0.07
N PRO A 232 9.96 -13.27 -0.67
CA PRO A 232 10.88 -12.40 0.08
C PRO A 232 10.19 -11.34 0.96
N LEU A 233 8.88 -11.12 0.82
CA LEU A 233 8.14 -10.13 1.61
C LEU A 233 8.27 -10.37 3.12
N ALA A 234 8.39 -11.64 3.54
CA ALA A 234 8.60 -12.00 4.95
C ALA A 234 9.93 -11.48 5.54
N GLN A 235 10.90 -11.06 4.72
CA GLN A 235 12.11 -10.40 5.19
C GLN A 235 11.83 -8.94 5.56
N LEU A 236 11.00 -8.24 4.77
CA LEU A 236 10.66 -6.82 4.97
C LEU A 236 9.73 -6.59 6.16
N ALA A 237 8.96 -7.61 6.57
CA ALA A 237 7.89 -7.48 7.55
C ALA A 237 8.15 -8.35 8.80
N GLN A 238 7.58 -7.91 9.93
CA GLN A 238 7.46 -8.74 11.13
C GLN A 238 6.34 -9.75 10.95
N GLN A 239 5.23 -9.35 10.30
CA GLN A 239 4.08 -10.17 10.01
C GLN A 239 3.50 -9.87 8.63
N VAL A 240 3.04 -10.90 7.91
CA VAL A 240 2.30 -10.79 6.66
C VAL A 240 0.95 -11.48 6.85
N LEU A 241 -0.15 -10.80 6.54
CA LEU A 241 -1.50 -11.33 6.70
C LEU A 241 -2.23 -11.31 5.36
N VAL A 242 -2.64 -12.47 4.91
CA VAL A 242 -3.40 -12.67 3.66
C VAL A 242 -4.87 -12.78 3.98
N TYR A 243 -5.66 -11.78 3.59
CA TYR A 243 -7.11 -11.81 3.69
C TYR A 243 -7.69 -12.23 2.35
N HIS A 244 -8.46 -13.31 2.33
CA HIS A 244 -9.04 -13.86 1.10
C HIS A 244 -10.46 -14.36 1.29
N THR A 245 -11.17 -14.58 0.17
CA THR A 245 -12.45 -15.25 0.14
C THR A 245 -12.74 -15.83 -1.25
N PRO A 246 -13.18 -17.09 -1.39
CA PRO A 246 -13.63 -17.64 -2.66
C PRO A 246 -14.92 -17.00 -3.20
N ARG A 247 -15.53 -16.09 -2.42
CA ARG A 247 -16.69 -15.30 -2.82
C ARG A 247 -16.34 -13.99 -3.53
N ASP A 248 -15.06 -13.70 -3.73
CA ASP A 248 -14.59 -12.48 -4.44
C ASP A 248 -14.87 -12.61 -5.94
N ARG A 249 -15.96 -11.99 -6.39
CA ARG A 249 -16.41 -12.04 -7.78
C ARG A 249 -15.52 -11.24 -8.73
N ALA A 250 -14.85 -10.19 -8.25
CA ALA A 250 -13.97 -9.41 -9.09
C ALA A 250 -12.73 -10.20 -9.49
N LEU A 251 -12.17 -10.99 -8.57
CA LEU A 251 -11.02 -11.87 -8.85
C LEU A 251 -11.43 -13.07 -9.72
N ILE A 252 -12.59 -13.68 -9.50
CA ILE A 252 -13.10 -14.77 -10.34
C ILE A 252 -13.22 -14.32 -11.81
N VAL A 253 -13.75 -13.13 -12.07
CA VAL A 253 -13.81 -12.57 -13.43
C VAL A 253 -12.40 -12.34 -13.99
N SER A 254 -11.45 -11.94 -13.17
CA SER A 254 -10.04 -11.81 -13.56
C SER A 254 -9.44 -13.14 -14.01
N ASP A 255 -9.70 -14.23 -13.33
CA ASP A 255 -9.19 -15.58 -13.66
C ASP A 255 -9.76 -16.12 -14.96
N LEU A 256 -11.09 -16.02 -15.15
CA LEU A 256 -11.77 -16.51 -16.33
C LEU A 256 -11.32 -15.87 -17.65
N THR A 257 -10.83 -14.65 -17.59
CA THR A 257 -10.42 -13.88 -18.79
C THR A 257 -8.99 -14.15 -19.26
N LYS A 258 -8.17 -14.90 -18.50
CA LYS A 258 -6.70 -14.89 -18.71
C LYS A 258 -6.01 -16.26 -18.73
N GLY A 259 -6.70 -17.36 -18.36
CA GLY A 259 -6.02 -18.66 -18.19
C GLY A 259 -4.83 -18.60 -17.20
N ASN A 260 -4.92 -17.73 -16.22
CA ASN A 260 -3.90 -17.47 -15.20
C ASN A 260 -4.05 -18.46 -14.03
N PRO A 261 -3.00 -18.63 -13.20
CA PRO A 261 -3.09 -19.32 -11.92
C PRO A 261 -4.19 -18.74 -11.03
N ASP A 262 -4.70 -19.54 -10.12
CA ASP A 262 -5.66 -19.09 -9.11
C ASP A 262 -5.16 -17.84 -8.37
N ARG A 263 -6.10 -17.00 -7.92
CA ARG A 263 -5.76 -15.75 -7.26
C ARG A 263 -5.65 -15.91 -5.75
N LEU A 264 -4.57 -15.39 -5.19
CA LEU A 264 -4.30 -15.37 -3.75
C LEU A 264 -5.49 -14.79 -2.96
N GLY A 265 -6.12 -13.74 -3.45
CA GLY A 265 -7.27 -13.10 -2.80
C GLY A 265 -8.57 -13.88 -2.91
N ALA A 266 -8.65 -14.88 -3.80
CA ALA A 266 -9.79 -15.78 -3.94
C ALA A 266 -9.58 -17.08 -3.15
N GLY A 267 -8.57 -17.87 -3.51
CA GLY A 267 -8.33 -19.19 -2.93
C GLY A 267 -7.41 -19.21 -1.71
N GLY A 268 -6.70 -18.13 -1.45
CA GLY A 268 -5.56 -18.16 -0.53
C GLY A 268 -4.30 -18.70 -1.20
N PRO A 269 -3.23 -18.98 -0.45
CA PRO A 269 -2.00 -19.59 -0.96
C PRO A 269 -2.19 -21.04 -1.38
N ASP A 270 -1.61 -21.45 -2.51
CA ASP A 270 -1.69 -22.86 -3.00
C ASP A 270 -1.07 -23.85 -2.02
N ASN A 271 0.02 -23.47 -1.38
CA ASN A 271 0.74 -24.33 -0.46
C ASN A 271 0.91 -23.68 0.92
N THR A 272 -0.06 -23.89 1.79
CA THR A 272 -0.02 -23.37 3.16
C THR A 272 1.06 -24.00 4.03
N ARG A 273 1.52 -25.22 3.71
CA ARG A 273 2.55 -25.94 4.49
C ARG A 273 3.96 -25.38 4.32
N SER A 274 4.22 -24.71 3.20
CA SER A 274 5.53 -24.10 2.89
C SER A 274 5.60 -22.62 3.25
N LEU A 275 4.55 -22.06 3.84
CA LEU A 275 4.54 -20.66 4.24
C LEU A 275 5.59 -20.39 5.33
N ASN A 276 6.21 -19.21 5.23
CA ASN A 276 7.04 -18.71 6.32
C ASN A 276 6.19 -18.48 7.58
N ASP A 277 6.73 -18.75 8.76
CA ASP A 277 6.03 -18.59 10.05
C ASP A 277 5.46 -17.19 10.31
N LYS A 278 5.95 -16.18 9.58
CA LYS A 278 5.43 -14.82 9.62
C LYS A 278 4.18 -14.60 8.76
N VAL A 279 3.80 -15.56 7.92
CA VAL A 279 2.64 -15.45 7.02
C VAL A 279 1.44 -16.12 7.66
N SER A 280 0.38 -15.36 7.88
CA SER A 280 -0.91 -15.84 8.36
C SER A 280 -1.97 -15.67 7.29
N VAL A 281 -2.87 -16.65 7.16
CA VAL A 281 -3.97 -16.65 6.19
C VAL A 281 -5.29 -16.49 6.93
N VAL A 282 -6.16 -15.60 6.43
CA VAL A 282 -7.45 -15.27 7.04
C VAL A 282 -8.54 -15.42 5.98
N ASP A 283 -9.33 -16.47 6.09
CA ASP A 283 -10.56 -16.63 5.30
C ASP A 283 -11.66 -15.76 5.91
N VAL A 284 -12.16 -14.81 5.14
CA VAL A 284 -13.24 -13.90 5.59
C VAL A 284 -14.63 -14.35 5.15
N SER A 285 -14.77 -15.52 4.54
CA SER A 285 -16.03 -15.98 3.93
C SER A 285 -17.20 -15.99 4.92
N GLU A 286 -16.97 -16.41 6.17
CA GLU A 286 -18.04 -16.43 7.20
C GLU A 286 -18.36 -15.04 7.75
N ALA A 287 -17.47 -14.06 7.55
CA ALA A 287 -17.75 -12.70 7.95
C ALA A 287 -18.68 -11.98 6.97
N LEU A 288 -18.70 -12.42 5.70
CA LEU A 288 -19.44 -11.74 4.64
C LEU A 288 -20.92 -12.07 4.72
N SER A 289 -21.74 -11.05 4.91
CA SER A 289 -23.19 -11.05 4.66
C SER A 289 -23.40 -10.52 3.23
N GLY A 290 -24.36 -11.06 2.49
CA GLY A 290 -24.55 -10.80 1.06
C GLY A 290 -24.77 -9.33 0.64
N ASP A 291 -24.84 -8.39 1.58
CA ASP A 291 -25.20 -6.99 1.36
C ASP A 291 -24.04 -6.00 1.51
N ASP A 292 -22.83 -6.47 1.90
CA ASP A 292 -21.72 -5.56 2.22
C ASP A 292 -21.10 -4.93 0.95
N ASP A 293 -20.97 -5.72 -0.11
CA ASP A 293 -20.39 -5.34 -1.39
C ASP A 293 -20.85 -6.35 -2.46
N ALA A 294 -21.41 -5.87 -3.56
CA ALA A 294 -21.93 -6.72 -4.64
C ALA A 294 -20.88 -7.70 -5.22
N THR A 295 -19.62 -7.36 -5.12
CA THR A 295 -18.48 -8.18 -5.61
C THR A 295 -17.76 -8.95 -4.51
N ASN A 296 -17.98 -8.65 -3.26
CA ASN A 296 -17.20 -9.13 -2.11
C ASN A 296 -15.69 -8.84 -2.24
N HIS A 297 -15.33 -7.76 -2.93
CA HIS A 297 -13.94 -7.37 -3.20
C HIS A 297 -13.43 -6.25 -2.28
N GLN A 298 -14.36 -5.52 -1.65
CA GLN A 298 -14.05 -4.37 -0.80
C GLN A 298 -14.28 -4.69 0.71
N TYR A 299 -14.36 -5.96 1.08
CA TYR A 299 -14.72 -6.42 2.43
C TYR A 299 -13.84 -5.80 3.53
N TYR A 300 -12.56 -5.59 3.26
CA TYR A 300 -11.61 -5.01 4.22
C TYR A 300 -12.03 -3.61 4.71
N ARG A 301 -12.86 -2.90 3.94
CA ARG A 301 -13.33 -1.55 4.25
C ARG A 301 -14.83 -1.45 4.55
N VAL A 302 -15.65 -2.31 4.00
CA VAL A 302 -17.11 -2.22 4.16
C VAL A 302 -17.64 -3.17 5.24
N ASN A 303 -17.08 -4.36 5.36
CA ASN A 303 -17.54 -5.36 6.32
C ASN A 303 -17.09 -5.00 7.75
N THR A 304 -18.05 -4.94 8.67
CA THR A 304 -17.81 -4.52 10.07
C THR A 304 -16.97 -5.52 10.85
N ARG A 305 -17.11 -6.82 10.59
CA ARG A 305 -16.34 -7.88 11.26
C ARG A 305 -14.89 -7.87 10.81
N VAL A 306 -14.65 -7.74 9.49
CA VAL A 306 -13.28 -7.64 8.94
C VAL A 306 -12.58 -6.37 9.44
N ARG A 307 -13.29 -5.23 9.50
CA ARG A 307 -12.74 -4.01 10.10
C ARG A 307 -12.40 -4.16 11.57
N ALA A 308 -13.24 -4.89 12.33
CA ALA A 308 -12.97 -5.16 13.74
C ALA A 308 -11.73 -6.05 13.91
N ASP A 309 -11.53 -7.04 13.04
CA ASP A 309 -10.34 -7.88 13.01
C ASP A 309 -9.08 -7.05 12.69
N LEU A 310 -9.12 -6.22 11.64
CA LEU A 310 -8.01 -5.34 11.28
C LEU A 310 -7.64 -4.36 12.42
N ARG A 311 -8.63 -3.83 13.16
CA ARG A 311 -8.35 -3.00 14.35
C ARG A 311 -7.57 -3.76 15.40
N GLN A 312 -7.91 -5.01 15.66
CA GLN A 312 -7.20 -5.85 16.62
C GLN A 312 -5.78 -6.15 16.13
N VAL A 313 -5.61 -6.43 14.83
CA VAL A 313 -4.29 -6.63 14.22
C VAL A 313 -3.40 -5.41 14.41
N PHE A 314 -3.89 -4.22 14.10
CA PHE A 314 -3.13 -2.98 14.28
C PHE A 314 -2.96 -2.59 15.76
N GLY A 315 -3.79 -3.10 16.66
CA GLY A 315 -3.70 -2.92 18.11
C GLY A 315 -2.78 -3.89 18.82
N ASP A 316 -1.89 -4.60 18.10
CA ASP A 316 -0.90 -5.57 18.65
C ASP A 316 -1.46 -6.83 19.29
N ILE A 317 -2.67 -7.19 18.97
CA ILE A 317 -3.17 -8.50 19.36
C ILE A 317 -2.51 -9.54 18.47
N VAL A 318 -1.82 -10.49 19.12
CA VAL A 318 -1.17 -11.59 18.40
C VAL A 318 -2.21 -12.32 17.54
N PRO A 319 -1.94 -12.63 16.27
CA PRO A 319 -2.93 -13.15 15.33
C PRO A 319 -3.78 -14.30 15.87
N PHE A 320 -3.19 -15.28 16.55
CA PHE A 320 -3.92 -16.42 17.12
C PHE A 320 -4.80 -16.06 18.33
N GLN A 321 -4.70 -14.84 18.86
CA GLN A 321 -5.52 -14.34 19.97
C GLN A 321 -6.69 -13.48 19.47
N VAL A 322 -6.77 -13.18 18.17
CA VAL A 322 -7.85 -12.36 17.63
C VAL A 322 -9.16 -13.13 17.65
N LYS A 323 -10.10 -12.66 18.50
CA LYS A 323 -11.39 -13.31 18.69
C LYS A 323 -12.21 -13.31 17.40
N GLY A 324 -12.70 -14.47 17.02
CA GLY A 324 -13.54 -14.66 15.83
C GLY A 324 -12.78 -14.69 14.51
N ARG A 325 -11.43 -14.73 14.54
CA ARG A 325 -10.62 -14.95 13.37
C ARG A 325 -10.60 -16.44 13.01
N LEU A 326 -10.80 -16.72 11.72
CA LEU A 326 -10.68 -18.06 11.18
C LEU A 326 -9.27 -18.21 10.59
N TYR A 327 -8.53 -19.17 11.12
CA TYR A 327 -7.26 -19.60 10.54
C TYR A 327 -7.52 -20.86 9.74
N LEU A 328 -7.04 -20.89 8.51
CA LEU A 328 -6.92 -22.14 7.77
C LEU A 328 -5.72 -22.90 8.34
N PRO A 329 -5.87 -24.22 8.62
CA PRO A 329 -4.81 -25.06 9.14
C PRO A 329 -3.65 -25.22 8.17
#